data_fdfa7b5458f8849108370cf0432769fa
#
_entry.id   fdfa7b5458f8849108370cf0432769fa
#
_cell.length_a   1.000
_cell.length_b   1.000
_cell.length_c   1.000
_cell.angle_alpha   90.00
_cell.angle_beta   90.00
_cell.angle_gamma   90.00
#
_symmetry.space_group_name_H-M   'P 1'
#
loop_
_entity.id
_entity.type
_entity.pdbx_description
1 polymer ?
#
loop_
_entity_poly.entity_id
_entity_poly.type
_entity_poly.pdbx_seq_one_letter_code
_entity_poly.pdbx_strand_id
1 'polypeptide(L)'
;MIPGSLGLGLLDRLRSWGLGAPEHIDAIFAEIRRQRGGVISYNDMVAETTRRFAAAIRGIPTSTVAEVAAEVWSGRRGALFPFVRPMVEMIRARGLRPVIVSSSPREIVRCLAAELGVGDAAGSIFGVEDGVYTGTCELMPGRPQGKMAALRRLLGVDALAGAVDLAGSMALGNALSDACVLEVVGTPIAFEPVPELRALAISRGWMISDRARLLDDLDDVLA
;
A
#
# COMPACT_ATOMS: atom_id res chain seq x y z
N MET A 1 2.57 -8.65 1.50
CA MET A 1 4.06 -8.69 1.42
C MET A 1 4.71 -8.80 2.80
N ILE A 2 4.07 -8.33 3.85
CA ILE A 2 4.54 -8.40 5.23
C ILE A 2 3.34 -8.57 6.17
N PRO A 3 3.47 -9.32 7.29
CA PRO A 3 2.37 -9.45 8.26
C PRO A 3 2.01 -8.12 8.90
N GLY A 4 0.72 -7.86 9.04
CA GLY A 4 0.19 -6.65 9.66
C GLY A 4 0.36 -5.38 8.81
N SER A 5 0.09 -4.22 9.41
CA SER A 5 0.15 -2.92 8.75
C SER A 5 1.46 -2.20 9.06
N LEU A 6 2.17 -1.76 8.02
CA LEU A 6 3.36 -0.91 8.16
C LEU A 6 2.99 0.46 8.74
N GLY A 7 1.85 1.01 8.33
CA GLY A 7 1.38 2.30 8.84
C GLY A 7 1.07 2.26 10.35
N LEU A 8 0.48 1.17 10.84
CA LEU A 8 0.24 1.00 12.28
C LEU A 8 1.55 0.82 13.05
N GLY A 9 2.52 0.08 12.52
CA GLY A 9 3.83 -0.05 13.15
C GLY A 9 4.55 1.30 13.28
N LEU A 10 4.45 2.15 12.26
CA LEU A 10 4.99 3.52 12.30
C LEU A 10 4.26 4.37 13.36
N LEU A 11 2.95 4.26 13.43
CA LEU A 11 2.14 4.99 14.42
C LEU A 11 2.47 4.59 15.86
N ASP A 12 2.57 3.29 16.14
CA ASP A 12 2.94 2.77 17.45
C ASP A 12 4.33 3.25 17.88
N ARG A 13 5.28 3.31 16.94
CA ARG A 13 6.62 3.80 17.23
C ARG A 13 6.64 5.30 17.47
N LEU A 14 5.93 6.10 16.68
CA LEU A 14 5.77 7.55 16.93
C LEU A 14 5.20 7.79 18.34
N ARG A 15 4.16 7.05 18.71
CA ARG A 15 3.56 7.11 20.06
C ARG A 15 4.59 6.76 21.15
N SER A 16 5.40 5.73 20.96
CA SER A 16 6.40 5.30 21.93
C SER A 16 7.52 6.33 22.14
N TRP A 17 7.74 7.19 21.16
CA TRP A 17 8.67 8.32 21.25
C TRP A 17 8.01 9.59 21.82
N GLY A 18 6.74 9.52 22.25
CA GLY A 18 5.98 10.68 22.71
C GLY A 18 5.62 11.64 21.58
N LEU A 19 5.67 11.18 20.33
CA LEU A 19 5.34 11.94 19.13
C LEU A 19 3.93 11.64 18.64
N GLY A 20 3.34 12.65 18.01
CA GLY A 20 1.97 12.58 17.48
C GLY A 20 0.91 12.89 18.52
N ALA A 21 -0.23 13.36 18.05
CA ALA A 21 -1.38 13.73 18.89
C ALA A 21 -2.11 12.46 19.36
N PRO A 22 -2.13 12.15 20.68
CA PRO A 22 -2.66 10.89 21.21
C PRO A 22 -4.12 10.66 20.84
N GLU A 23 -4.94 11.71 20.83
CA GLU A 23 -6.37 11.66 20.50
C GLU A 23 -6.62 11.16 19.08
N HIS A 24 -5.77 11.54 18.12
CA HIS A 24 -5.87 11.05 16.76
C HIS A 24 -5.37 9.60 16.62
N ILE A 25 -4.33 9.24 17.37
CA ILE A 25 -3.82 7.87 17.42
C ILE A 25 -4.88 6.92 17.99
N ASP A 26 -5.49 7.27 19.09
CA ASP A 26 -6.54 6.46 19.72
C ASP A 26 -7.78 6.35 18.83
N ALA A 27 -8.12 7.41 18.11
CA ALA A 27 -9.21 7.39 17.13
C ALA A 27 -8.92 6.42 15.96
N ILE A 28 -7.67 6.30 15.48
CA ILE A 28 -7.31 5.31 14.45
C ILE A 28 -7.61 3.89 14.94
N PHE A 29 -7.20 3.54 16.14
CA PHE A 29 -7.47 2.21 16.69
C PHE A 29 -8.98 1.99 16.94
N ALA A 30 -9.73 3.04 17.28
CA ALA A 30 -11.19 2.96 17.40
C ALA A 30 -11.84 2.64 16.02
N GLU A 31 -11.44 3.31 14.95
CA GLU A 31 -11.97 3.04 13.60
C GLU A 31 -11.67 1.61 13.12
N ILE A 32 -10.47 1.10 13.41
CA ILE A 32 -10.11 -0.29 13.09
C ILE A 32 -11.00 -1.27 13.85
N ARG A 33 -11.31 -1.01 15.12
CA ARG A 33 -12.23 -1.85 15.90
C ARG A 33 -13.66 -1.80 15.33
N ARG A 34 -14.13 -0.62 14.90
CA ARG A 34 -15.44 -0.44 14.26
C ARG A 34 -15.56 -1.24 12.96
N GLN A 35 -14.51 -1.22 12.15
CA GLN A 35 -14.46 -1.99 10.92
C GLN A 35 -14.46 -3.50 11.21
N ARG A 36 -13.67 -3.98 12.17
CA ARG A 36 -13.66 -5.39 12.57
C ARG A 36 -15.00 -5.85 13.15
N GLY A 37 -15.73 -4.96 13.77
CA GLY A 37 -17.11 -5.18 14.25
C GLY A 37 -18.19 -5.04 13.16
N GLY A 38 -17.81 -4.80 11.89
CA GLY A 38 -18.77 -4.65 10.79
C GLY A 38 -19.59 -3.34 10.82
N VAL A 39 -19.21 -2.36 11.63
CA VAL A 39 -19.94 -1.09 11.79
C VAL A 39 -19.67 -0.13 10.62
N ILE A 40 -18.49 -0.20 10.03
CA ILE A 40 -18.08 0.63 8.90
C ILE A 40 -17.39 -0.23 7.84
N SER A 41 -17.41 0.23 6.59
CA SER A 41 -16.71 -0.45 5.50
C SER A 41 -15.19 -0.35 5.66
N TYR A 42 -14.46 -1.26 5.01
CA TYR A 42 -12.99 -1.20 4.93
C TYR A 42 -12.51 0.12 4.30
N ASN A 43 -13.17 0.57 3.24
CA ASN A 43 -12.79 1.81 2.54
C ASN A 43 -13.00 3.06 3.41
N ASP A 44 -14.08 3.11 4.19
CA ASP A 44 -14.32 4.22 5.13
C ASP A 44 -13.28 4.22 6.25
N MET A 45 -12.97 3.05 6.81
CA MET A 45 -11.93 2.89 7.81
C MET A 45 -10.57 3.39 7.27
N VAL A 46 -10.16 2.97 6.08
CA VAL A 46 -8.88 3.40 5.48
C VAL A 46 -8.87 4.91 5.25
N ALA A 47 -9.97 5.48 4.76
CA ALA A 47 -10.06 6.92 4.52
C ALA A 47 -9.94 7.71 5.83
N GLU A 48 -10.65 7.29 6.88
CA GLU A 48 -10.64 7.99 8.16
C GLU A 48 -9.30 7.82 8.88
N THR A 49 -8.75 6.60 8.93
CA THR A 49 -7.45 6.35 9.56
C THR A 49 -6.32 7.11 8.87
N THR A 50 -6.38 7.29 7.54
CA THR A 50 -5.37 8.09 6.81
C THR A 50 -5.48 9.57 7.17
N ARG A 51 -6.69 10.13 7.26
CA ARG A 51 -6.90 11.52 7.71
C ARG A 51 -6.43 11.72 9.15
N ARG A 52 -6.75 10.78 10.05
CA ARG A 52 -6.32 10.81 11.45
C ARG A 52 -4.81 10.69 11.57
N PHE A 53 -4.17 9.88 10.71
CA PHE A 53 -2.71 9.79 10.68
C PHE A 53 -2.08 11.14 10.30
N ALA A 54 -2.59 11.81 9.27
CA ALA A 54 -2.13 13.15 8.90
C ALA A 54 -2.24 14.12 10.08
N ALA A 55 -3.39 14.16 10.75
CA ALA A 55 -3.61 15.01 11.93
C ALA A 55 -2.68 14.64 13.09
N ALA A 56 -2.44 13.35 13.32
CA ALA A 56 -1.57 12.87 14.39
C ALA A 56 -0.12 13.35 14.23
N ILE A 57 0.38 13.44 13.00
CA ILE A 57 1.77 13.86 12.73
C ILE A 57 1.93 15.37 12.50
N ARG A 58 0.85 16.16 12.62
CA ARG A 58 0.91 17.61 12.44
C ARG A 58 1.97 18.23 13.36
N GLY A 59 2.80 19.11 12.81
CA GLY A 59 3.87 19.79 13.53
C GLY A 59 5.16 18.97 13.70
N ILE A 60 5.18 17.70 13.26
CA ILE A 60 6.39 16.88 13.33
C ILE A 60 7.25 17.13 12.07
N PRO A 61 8.58 17.30 12.22
CA PRO A 61 9.49 17.38 11.08
C PRO A 61 9.45 16.12 10.22
N THR A 62 9.54 16.28 8.91
CA THR A 62 9.57 15.16 7.95
C THR A 62 10.75 14.22 8.18
N SER A 63 11.92 14.76 8.57
CA SER A 63 13.11 13.99 8.93
C SER A 63 12.84 13.04 10.09
N THR A 64 12.16 13.52 11.14
CA THR A 64 11.82 12.71 12.32
C THR A 64 10.92 11.53 11.95
N VAL A 65 9.88 11.76 11.14
CA VAL A 65 9.00 10.65 10.70
C VAL A 65 9.77 9.68 9.80
N ALA A 66 10.69 10.16 8.97
CA ALA A 66 11.55 9.30 8.15
C ALA A 66 12.50 8.45 8.99
N GLU A 67 13.10 9.00 10.04
CA GLU A 67 13.96 8.27 11.00
C GLU A 67 13.17 7.17 11.71
N VAL A 68 11.99 7.50 12.23
CA VAL A 68 11.10 6.51 12.88
C VAL A 68 10.67 5.43 11.89
N ALA A 69 10.40 5.78 10.63
CA ALA A 69 10.06 4.80 9.60
C ALA A 69 11.24 3.84 9.31
N ALA A 70 12.46 4.36 9.24
CA ALA A 70 13.67 3.54 9.04
C ALA A 70 13.91 2.58 10.22
N GLU A 71 13.71 3.05 11.45
CA GLU A 71 13.82 2.21 12.65
C GLU A 71 12.77 1.09 12.66
N VAL A 72 11.49 1.43 12.41
CA VAL A 72 10.41 0.44 12.32
C VAL A 72 10.72 -0.59 11.24
N TRP A 73 11.19 -0.15 10.08
CA TRP A 73 11.57 -1.03 8.99
C TRP A 73 12.73 -1.95 9.38
N SER A 74 13.78 -1.44 9.99
CA SER A 74 14.92 -2.23 10.46
C SER A 74 14.49 -3.39 11.36
N GLY A 75 13.54 -3.15 12.25
CA GLY A 75 12.97 -4.20 13.12
C GLY A 75 12.02 -5.16 12.42
N ARG A 76 11.53 -4.84 11.23
CA ARG A 76 10.51 -5.62 10.50
C ARG A 76 10.97 -6.23 9.18
N ARG A 77 12.13 -5.87 8.66
CA ARG A 77 12.62 -6.36 7.36
C ARG A 77 12.70 -7.89 7.27
N GLY A 78 13.01 -8.56 8.38
CA GLY A 78 13.03 -10.02 8.49
C GLY A 78 11.66 -10.68 8.50
N ALA A 79 10.56 -9.90 8.58
CA ALA A 79 9.20 -10.40 8.55
C ALA A 79 8.57 -10.36 7.14
N LEU A 80 9.35 -10.04 6.08
CA LEU A 80 8.89 -10.23 4.70
C LEU A 80 8.49 -11.68 4.48
N PHE A 81 7.35 -11.89 3.83
CA PHE A 81 6.98 -13.25 3.43
C PHE A 81 8.03 -13.83 2.48
N PRO A 82 8.35 -15.13 2.58
CA PRO A 82 9.42 -15.76 1.81
C PRO A 82 9.30 -15.59 0.30
N PHE A 83 8.08 -15.50 -0.22
CA PHE A 83 7.82 -15.36 -1.66
C PHE A 83 8.13 -13.96 -2.21
N VAL A 84 8.27 -12.91 -1.38
CA VAL A 84 8.30 -11.51 -1.86
C VAL A 84 9.55 -11.22 -2.67
N ARG A 85 10.73 -11.65 -2.23
CA ARG A 85 11.97 -11.45 -2.98
C ARG A 85 12.01 -12.25 -4.27
N PRO A 86 11.74 -13.58 -4.26
CA PRO A 86 11.64 -14.37 -5.49
C PRO A 86 10.62 -13.79 -6.49
N MET A 87 9.46 -13.32 -6.02
CA MET A 87 8.47 -12.67 -6.88
C MET A 87 9.02 -11.44 -7.60
N VAL A 88 9.71 -10.54 -6.87
CA VAL A 88 10.30 -9.33 -7.48
C VAL A 88 11.40 -9.69 -8.47
N GLU A 89 12.21 -10.70 -8.16
CA GLU A 89 13.27 -11.22 -9.07
C GLU A 89 12.67 -11.83 -10.34
N MET A 90 11.62 -12.64 -10.21
CA MET A 90 10.89 -13.25 -11.31
C MET A 90 10.30 -12.19 -12.25
N ILE A 91 9.63 -11.18 -11.69
CA ILE A 91 9.05 -10.05 -12.45
C ILE A 91 10.15 -9.34 -13.26
N ARG A 92 11.31 -9.07 -12.67
CA ARG A 92 12.42 -8.42 -13.34
C ARG A 92 13.06 -9.30 -14.42
N ALA A 93 13.23 -10.60 -14.17
CA ALA A 93 13.80 -11.54 -15.11
C ALA A 93 12.98 -11.61 -16.42
N ARG A 94 11.69 -11.30 -16.36
CA ARG A 94 10.78 -11.21 -17.52
C ARG A 94 10.74 -9.79 -18.14
N GLY A 95 11.66 -8.90 -17.75
CA GLY A 95 11.74 -7.54 -18.29
C GLY A 95 10.63 -6.61 -17.79
N LEU A 96 9.81 -7.03 -16.82
CA LEU A 96 8.74 -6.22 -16.26
C LEU A 96 9.27 -5.28 -15.18
N ARG A 97 8.66 -4.09 -15.08
CA ARG A 97 8.98 -3.06 -14.11
C ARG A 97 8.10 -3.21 -12.86
N PRO A 98 8.66 -3.64 -11.70
CA PRO A 98 7.87 -3.76 -10.48
C PRO A 98 7.51 -2.40 -9.93
N VAL A 99 6.25 -2.24 -9.49
CA VAL A 99 5.68 -1.02 -8.92
C VAL A 99 4.99 -1.36 -7.60
N ILE A 100 5.20 -0.54 -6.58
CA ILE A 100 4.53 -0.70 -5.28
C ILE A 100 3.57 0.47 -5.04
N VAL A 101 2.29 0.18 -4.81
CA VAL A 101 1.30 1.17 -4.39
C VAL A 101 0.63 0.70 -3.10
N SER A 102 0.72 1.49 -2.05
CA SER A 102 0.25 1.15 -0.70
C SER A 102 -0.52 2.29 -0.05
N SER A 103 -1.49 1.96 0.80
CA SER A 103 -2.16 2.93 1.67
C SER A 103 -1.33 3.36 2.88
N SER A 104 -0.22 2.68 3.16
CA SER A 104 0.70 3.08 4.24
C SER A 104 1.40 4.41 3.92
N PRO A 105 1.87 5.16 4.93
CA PRO A 105 2.67 6.37 4.71
C PRO A 105 3.86 6.13 3.77
N ARG A 106 4.14 7.10 2.89
CA ARG A 106 5.22 6.96 1.90
C ARG A 106 6.60 6.72 2.52
N GLU A 107 6.84 7.24 3.71
CA GLU A 107 8.11 7.12 4.43
C GLU A 107 8.46 5.65 4.68
N ILE A 108 7.51 4.87 5.21
CA ILE A 108 7.72 3.44 5.46
C ILE A 108 7.63 2.60 4.18
N VAL A 109 6.84 3.02 3.19
CA VAL A 109 6.78 2.36 1.87
C VAL A 109 8.10 2.50 1.12
N ARG A 110 8.77 3.64 1.23
CA ARG A 110 10.11 3.86 0.67
C ARG A 110 11.16 2.92 1.28
N CYS A 111 11.10 2.66 2.58
CA CYS A 111 12.00 1.71 3.23
C CYS A 111 11.82 0.29 2.66
N LEU A 112 10.56 -0.16 2.50
CA LEU A 112 10.25 -1.44 1.86
C LEU A 112 10.75 -1.49 0.41
N ALA A 113 10.49 -0.43 -0.35
CA ALA A 113 10.88 -0.36 -1.76
C ALA A 113 12.40 -0.40 -1.93
N ALA A 114 13.14 0.34 -1.11
CA ALA A 114 14.61 0.31 -1.09
C ALA A 114 15.16 -1.08 -0.77
N GLU A 115 14.58 -1.77 0.22
CA GLU A 115 14.93 -3.15 0.59
C GLU A 115 14.75 -4.14 -0.56
N LEU A 116 13.71 -3.94 -1.40
CA LEU A 116 13.41 -4.77 -2.56
C LEU A 116 14.08 -4.27 -3.84
N GLY A 117 14.81 -3.16 -3.79
CA GLY A 117 15.38 -2.49 -4.95
C GLY A 117 14.32 -1.99 -5.95
N VAL A 118 13.08 -1.77 -5.53
CA VAL A 118 11.98 -1.25 -6.37
C VAL A 118 12.05 0.27 -6.38
N GLY A 119 12.36 0.86 -7.55
CA GLY A 119 12.45 2.32 -7.69
C GLY A 119 11.09 3.02 -7.64
N ASP A 120 10.05 2.34 -8.10
CA ASP A 120 8.71 2.89 -8.27
C ASP A 120 7.80 2.49 -7.12
N ALA A 121 7.67 3.38 -6.14
CA ALA A 121 6.84 3.12 -4.96
C ALA A 121 6.06 4.37 -4.53
N ALA A 122 4.76 4.20 -4.30
CA ALA A 122 3.86 5.22 -3.79
C ALA A 122 3.19 4.76 -2.49
N GLY A 123 3.17 5.66 -1.51
CA GLY A 123 2.40 5.56 -0.28
C GLY A 123 1.45 6.74 -0.14
N SER A 124 0.74 6.83 0.97
CA SER A 124 -0.01 8.04 1.33
C SER A 124 0.94 9.22 1.49
N ILE A 125 0.57 10.36 0.91
CA ILE A 125 1.35 11.60 0.96
C ILE A 125 0.60 12.60 1.83
N PHE A 126 1.29 13.12 2.82
CA PHE A 126 0.79 14.13 3.73
C PHE A 126 1.37 15.49 3.39
N GLY A 127 0.59 16.55 3.62
CA GLY A 127 1.00 17.93 3.33
C GLY A 127 2.21 18.33 4.18
N VAL A 128 3.13 19.05 3.55
CA VAL A 128 4.36 19.55 4.17
C VAL A 128 4.53 21.02 3.83
N GLU A 129 4.87 21.81 4.83
CA GLU A 129 5.27 23.21 4.71
C GLU A 129 6.53 23.43 5.57
N ASP A 130 7.54 24.05 5.01
CA ASP A 130 8.84 24.30 5.67
C ASP A 130 9.47 23.07 6.34
N GLY A 131 9.32 21.89 5.73
CA GLY A 131 9.87 20.64 6.25
C GLY A 131 9.07 20.00 7.38
N VAL A 132 7.89 20.53 7.72
CA VAL A 132 7.03 20.08 8.81
C VAL A 132 5.67 19.64 8.27
N TYR A 133 5.09 18.58 8.84
CA TYR A 133 3.76 18.11 8.43
C TYR A 133 2.66 19.08 8.84
N THR A 134 1.76 19.42 7.88
CA THR A 134 0.64 20.36 8.07
C THR A 134 -0.58 19.73 8.74
N GLY A 135 -0.66 18.40 8.75
CA GLY A 135 -1.83 17.66 9.21
C GLY A 135 -2.87 17.38 8.11
N THR A 136 -2.54 17.68 6.85
CA THR A 136 -3.40 17.40 5.69
C THR A 136 -2.95 16.16 4.93
N CYS A 137 -3.83 15.59 4.10
CA CYS A 137 -3.51 14.45 3.24
C CYS A 137 -3.67 14.86 1.78
N GLU A 138 -2.59 14.76 0.99
CA GLU A 138 -2.54 15.12 -0.42
C GLU A 138 -2.87 13.94 -1.36
N LEU A 139 -2.43 12.73 -0.98
CA LEU A 139 -2.64 11.51 -1.77
C LEU A 139 -2.99 10.34 -0.86
N MET A 140 -4.09 9.67 -1.20
CA MET A 140 -4.64 8.55 -0.40
C MET A 140 -4.84 7.30 -1.27
N PRO A 141 -3.77 6.49 -1.51
CA PRO A 141 -3.86 5.28 -2.34
C PRO A 141 -4.79 4.18 -1.80
N GLY A 142 -5.23 4.30 -0.56
CA GLY A 142 -6.23 3.40 0.04
C GLY A 142 -7.64 3.56 -0.54
N ARG A 143 -7.86 4.55 -1.42
CA ARG A 143 -9.11 4.74 -2.19
C ARG A 143 -8.87 4.43 -3.67
N PRO A 144 -9.88 3.93 -4.41
CA PRO A 144 -9.71 3.61 -5.83
C PRO A 144 -9.16 4.78 -6.66
N GLN A 145 -9.76 5.98 -6.51
CA GLN A 145 -9.30 7.18 -7.21
C GLN A 145 -7.87 7.57 -6.81
N GLY A 146 -7.54 7.45 -5.52
CA GLY A 146 -6.21 7.74 -5.01
C GLY A 146 -5.17 6.72 -5.48
N LYS A 147 -5.55 5.44 -5.65
CA LYS A 147 -4.67 4.42 -6.19
C LYS A 147 -4.30 4.70 -7.64
N MET A 148 -5.29 5.03 -8.48
CA MET A 148 -5.06 5.41 -9.87
C MET A 148 -4.26 6.72 -9.99
N ALA A 149 -4.53 7.71 -9.12
CA ALA A 149 -3.74 8.94 -9.07
C ALA A 149 -2.27 8.68 -8.66
N ALA A 150 -2.06 7.77 -7.70
CA ALA A 150 -0.71 7.36 -7.28
C ALA A 150 0.06 6.70 -8.43
N LEU A 151 -0.57 5.80 -9.17
CA LEU A 151 0.03 5.16 -10.34
C LEU A 151 0.39 6.16 -11.42
N ARG A 152 -0.54 7.06 -11.80
CA ARG A 152 -0.29 8.09 -12.80
C ARG A 152 0.88 9.00 -12.40
N ARG A 153 0.87 9.48 -11.15
CA ARG A 153 1.95 10.33 -10.62
C ARG A 153 3.29 9.60 -10.63
N LEU A 154 3.31 8.33 -10.23
CA LEU A 154 4.52 7.51 -10.17
C LEU A 154 5.11 7.24 -11.55
N LEU A 155 4.27 7.00 -12.54
CA LEU A 155 4.67 6.73 -13.91
C LEU A 155 4.86 8.00 -14.75
N GLY A 156 4.55 9.17 -14.22
CA GLY A 156 4.70 10.46 -14.90
C GLY A 156 3.73 10.64 -16.08
N VAL A 157 2.50 10.11 -15.97
CA VAL A 157 1.52 10.09 -17.05
C VAL A 157 0.16 10.64 -16.58
N ASP A 158 -0.57 11.30 -17.46
CA ASP A 158 -1.92 11.80 -17.19
C ASP A 158 -2.97 10.69 -17.25
N ALA A 159 -2.77 9.72 -18.14
CA ALA A 159 -3.58 8.52 -18.26
C ALA A 159 -2.70 7.28 -18.42
N LEU A 160 -3.12 6.15 -17.87
CA LEU A 160 -2.40 4.88 -18.04
C LEU A 160 -2.59 4.33 -19.45
N ALA A 161 -3.80 4.45 -20.00
CA ALA A 161 -4.10 3.98 -21.34
C ALA A 161 -3.25 4.73 -22.40
N GLY A 162 -2.57 3.96 -23.24
CA GLY A 162 -1.67 4.50 -24.28
C GLY A 162 -0.26 4.88 -23.80
N ALA A 163 -0.05 5.00 -22.48
CA ALA A 163 1.27 5.30 -21.91
C ALA A 163 1.93 4.06 -21.27
N VAL A 164 1.12 3.06 -20.93
CA VAL A 164 1.54 1.80 -20.32
C VAL A 164 0.93 0.64 -21.11
N ASP A 165 1.69 -0.40 -21.36
CA ASP A 165 1.16 -1.65 -21.88
C ASP A 165 0.32 -2.35 -20.79
N LEU A 166 -0.94 -1.95 -20.69
CA LEU A 166 -1.87 -2.53 -19.71
C LEU A 166 -2.18 -4.00 -20.02
N ALA A 167 -2.21 -4.39 -21.29
CA ALA A 167 -2.48 -5.77 -21.69
C ALA A 167 -1.33 -6.71 -21.29
N GLY A 168 -0.09 -6.26 -21.41
CA GLY A 168 1.10 -6.98 -20.93
C GLY A 168 1.42 -6.75 -19.45
N SER A 169 0.59 -5.98 -18.74
CA SER A 169 0.79 -5.70 -17.31
C SER A 169 0.07 -6.69 -16.43
N MET A 170 0.60 -6.89 -15.21
CA MET A 170 -0.06 -7.64 -14.15
C MET A 170 -0.26 -6.78 -12.90
N ALA A 171 -1.24 -7.11 -12.09
CA ALA A 171 -1.43 -6.49 -10.79
C ALA A 171 -1.88 -7.51 -9.74
N LEU A 172 -1.34 -7.35 -8.52
CA LEU A 172 -1.76 -8.09 -7.35
C LEU A 172 -2.48 -7.13 -6.38
N GLY A 173 -3.67 -7.55 -5.94
CA GLY A 173 -4.47 -6.78 -4.98
C GLY A 173 -5.20 -7.66 -4.00
N ASN A 174 -5.48 -7.16 -2.79
CA ASN A 174 -6.16 -7.92 -1.75
C ASN A 174 -7.42 -7.24 -1.21
N ALA A 175 -7.65 -5.98 -1.52
CA ALA A 175 -8.78 -5.19 -1.07
C ALA A 175 -9.60 -4.63 -2.25
N LEU A 176 -10.85 -4.27 -2.00
CA LEU A 176 -11.73 -3.73 -3.05
C LEU A 176 -11.17 -2.44 -3.68
N SER A 177 -10.36 -1.68 -2.94
CA SER A 177 -9.64 -0.51 -3.49
C SER A 177 -8.64 -0.86 -4.59
N ASP A 178 -8.26 -2.13 -4.74
CA ASP A 178 -7.36 -2.60 -5.79
C ASP A 178 -8.08 -2.91 -7.11
N ALA A 179 -9.40 -3.09 -7.05
CA ALA A 179 -10.21 -3.47 -8.20
C ALA A 179 -10.00 -2.53 -9.40
N CYS A 180 -9.86 -1.23 -9.17
CA CYS A 180 -9.65 -0.25 -10.24
C CYS A 180 -8.35 -0.47 -11.03
N VAL A 181 -7.35 -1.12 -10.46
CA VAL A 181 -6.11 -1.51 -11.15
C VAL A 181 -6.28 -2.90 -11.76
N LEU A 182 -6.87 -3.84 -11.02
CA LEU A 182 -7.13 -5.20 -11.51
C LEU A 182 -8.03 -5.22 -12.75
N GLU A 183 -8.96 -4.27 -12.87
CA GLU A 183 -9.87 -4.16 -14.01
C GLU A 183 -9.20 -3.70 -15.32
N VAL A 184 -8.03 -3.08 -15.25
CA VAL A 184 -7.39 -2.47 -16.42
C VAL A 184 -6.14 -3.20 -16.91
N VAL A 185 -5.63 -4.16 -16.14
CA VAL A 185 -4.44 -4.95 -16.54
C VAL A 185 -4.83 -6.26 -17.21
N GLY A 186 -3.92 -6.80 -18.05
CA GLY A 186 -4.16 -8.08 -18.72
C GLY A 186 -4.12 -9.28 -17.80
N THR A 187 -3.34 -9.21 -16.70
CA THR A 187 -3.21 -10.30 -15.71
C THR A 187 -3.59 -9.81 -14.31
N PRO A 188 -4.89 -9.78 -13.96
CA PRO A 188 -5.38 -9.42 -12.64
C PRO A 188 -5.28 -10.61 -11.66
N ILE A 189 -4.64 -10.42 -10.51
CA ILE A 189 -4.47 -11.44 -9.47
C ILE A 189 -5.04 -10.93 -8.15
N ALA A 190 -6.13 -11.55 -7.68
CA ALA A 190 -6.66 -11.32 -6.35
C ALA A 190 -5.88 -12.18 -5.34
N PHE A 191 -4.95 -11.57 -4.63
CA PHE A 191 -4.04 -12.25 -3.69
C PHE A 191 -4.58 -12.21 -2.26
N GLU A 192 -4.91 -13.38 -1.68
CA GLU A 192 -5.54 -13.50 -0.35
C GLU A 192 -6.65 -12.44 -0.15
N PRO A 193 -7.62 -12.35 -1.08
CA PRO A 193 -8.55 -11.24 -1.14
C PRO A 193 -9.53 -11.23 0.04
N VAL A 194 -9.88 -10.02 0.49
CA VAL A 194 -11.06 -9.83 1.36
C VAL A 194 -12.33 -10.35 0.66
N PRO A 195 -13.41 -10.73 1.42
CA PRO A 195 -14.60 -11.33 0.84
C PRO A 195 -15.19 -10.59 -0.36
N GLU A 196 -15.24 -9.26 -0.30
CA GLU A 196 -15.80 -8.41 -1.35
C GLU A 196 -14.97 -8.47 -2.64
N LEU A 197 -13.63 -8.41 -2.52
CA LEU A 197 -12.75 -8.56 -3.69
C LEU A 197 -12.77 -9.98 -4.21
N ARG A 198 -12.88 -10.99 -3.35
CA ARG A 198 -13.02 -12.39 -3.75
C ARG A 198 -14.26 -12.61 -4.60
N ALA A 199 -15.41 -12.07 -4.17
CA ALA A 199 -16.66 -12.18 -4.93
C ALA A 199 -16.53 -11.51 -6.31
N LEU A 200 -15.91 -10.32 -6.36
CA LEU A 200 -15.64 -9.62 -7.62
C LEU A 200 -14.71 -10.44 -8.52
N ALA A 201 -13.60 -10.97 -7.99
CA ALA A 201 -12.64 -11.76 -8.74
C ALA A 201 -13.30 -12.99 -9.38
N ILE A 202 -14.16 -13.71 -8.64
CA ILE A 202 -14.93 -14.83 -9.17
C ILE A 202 -15.84 -14.36 -10.32
N SER A 203 -16.57 -13.28 -10.15
CA SER A 203 -17.50 -12.76 -11.17
C SER A 203 -16.80 -12.28 -12.44
N ARG A 204 -15.53 -11.85 -12.34
CA ARG A 204 -14.70 -11.36 -13.44
C ARG A 204 -13.80 -12.42 -14.06
N GLY A 205 -13.73 -13.62 -13.47
CA GLY A 205 -12.79 -14.66 -13.90
C GLY A 205 -11.33 -14.33 -13.62
N TRP A 206 -11.05 -13.46 -12.63
CA TRP A 206 -9.70 -13.13 -12.24
C TRP A 206 -9.04 -14.29 -11.51
N MET A 207 -7.72 -14.39 -11.63
CA MET A 207 -6.95 -15.35 -10.85
C MET A 207 -7.08 -15.03 -9.35
N ILE A 208 -7.29 -16.07 -8.54
CA ILE A 208 -7.25 -15.98 -7.08
C ILE A 208 -6.08 -16.83 -6.60
N SER A 209 -5.13 -16.19 -5.94
CA SER A 209 -3.92 -16.84 -5.44
C SER A 209 -3.74 -16.58 -3.94
N ASP A 210 -2.86 -17.35 -3.34
CA ASP A 210 -2.45 -17.22 -1.95
C ASP A 210 -0.91 -17.34 -1.83
N ARG A 211 -0.40 -17.17 -0.61
CA ARG A 211 1.05 -17.20 -0.37
C ARG A 211 1.70 -18.56 -0.61
N ALA A 212 0.95 -19.65 -0.66
CA ALA A 212 1.48 -20.98 -0.92
C ALA A 212 1.69 -21.22 -2.43
N ARG A 213 0.84 -20.60 -3.26
CA ARG A 213 0.78 -20.87 -4.70
C ARG A 213 1.29 -19.71 -5.57
N LEU A 214 1.45 -18.51 -5.01
CA LEU A 214 1.70 -17.30 -5.81
C LEU A 214 2.89 -17.43 -6.76
N LEU A 215 3.99 -18.04 -6.35
CA LEU A 215 5.16 -18.16 -7.22
C LEU A 215 4.91 -19.11 -8.39
N ASP A 216 4.22 -20.22 -8.16
CA ASP A 216 3.84 -21.16 -9.21
C ASP A 216 2.84 -20.52 -10.18
N ASP A 217 1.79 -19.87 -9.63
CA ASP A 217 0.79 -19.15 -10.41
C ASP A 217 1.43 -18.02 -11.26
N LEU A 218 2.46 -17.35 -10.76
CA LEU A 218 3.20 -16.31 -11.50
C LEU A 218 4.08 -16.92 -12.59
N ASP A 219 4.73 -18.05 -12.35
CA ASP A 219 5.55 -18.71 -13.36
C ASP A 219 4.69 -19.16 -14.55
N ASP A 220 3.50 -19.71 -14.27
CA ASP A 220 2.54 -20.13 -15.29
C ASP A 220 2.07 -18.96 -16.18
N VAL A 221 1.79 -17.78 -15.59
CA VAL A 221 1.31 -16.61 -16.37
C VAL A 221 2.41 -15.79 -17.02
N LEU A 222 3.65 -15.96 -16.59
CA LEU A 222 4.82 -15.30 -17.13
C LEU A 222 5.59 -16.18 -18.13
N ALA A 223 5.21 -17.44 -18.29
CA ALA A 223 5.79 -18.37 -19.26
C ALA A 223 5.50 -17.94 -20.69
#